data_f047f0efb59397932052dee2fdef5403
#
_entry.id   f047f0efb59397932052dee2fdef5403
#
_cell.length_a   1.000
_cell.length_b   1.000
_cell.length_c   1.000
_cell.angle_alpha   90.00
_cell.angle_beta   90.00
_cell.angle_gamma   90.00
#
_symmetry.space_group_name_H-M   'P 1'
#
loop_
_entity.id
_entity.type
_entity.pdbx_description
1 polymer ?
#
loop_
_entity_poly.entity_id
_entity_poly.type
_entity_poly.pdbx_seq_one_letter_code
_entity_poly.pdbx_strand_id
1 'polypeptide(L)'
;MLAGAVLEKSSEKVVLRPAVDAVFALLDGRPVLFSETRQNIYQLDQLGAFIWCKLAEGASLATVYRELGELDIVEHAARRFTWQAIDAWTDQGLLDVDWQISASCAFSAILGRHRISVRADNRELLQRLASLFCILDNEDGENDIAIEAMLLDDRVFFRGIDGGVHRCEIEALAPTVKAYLTERLIRSDRSGFALHAASLANCGTGLLLCGQPGAGKSTLTLQLVDAGFQYAGDDVALIGDDGAVCGFPFALTLKEGSWELLSLLHSSWDGVTHCRADGAQVRYLPIRNTHIGSLSASWIIFLNRVASGTAELVSLDQLDSMKRLIDGAFAADGRLSQAGFFALKRIVAGARSFQLTYSQSGEARALLVDLCNDKA
;
A
#
# COMPACT_ATOMS: atom_id res chain seq x y z
N MET A 1 20.37 -17.41 -25.31
CA MET A 1 20.34 -16.36 -26.34
C MET A 1 18.88 -15.97 -26.53
N LEU A 2 18.46 -14.91 -25.91
CA LEU A 2 17.23 -14.18 -26.23
C LEU A 2 17.64 -12.72 -26.37
N ALA A 3 17.56 -12.31 -27.62
CA ALA A 3 17.96 -11.03 -28.15
C ALA A 3 17.18 -9.88 -27.49
N GLY A 4 17.85 -8.73 -27.40
CA GLY A 4 17.33 -7.49 -26.90
C GLY A 4 15.99 -7.11 -27.52
N ALA A 5 14.97 -7.04 -26.69
CA ALA A 5 13.75 -6.34 -27.03
C ALA A 5 14.03 -4.85 -26.83
N VAL A 6 14.03 -4.14 -27.93
CA VAL A 6 14.02 -2.70 -28.03
C VAL A 6 12.86 -2.18 -27.16
N LEU A 7 13.17 -1.37 -26.16
CA LEU A 7 12.21 -0.56 -25.43
C LEU A 7 11.55 0.39 -26.43
N GLU A 8 10.40 0.00 -26.97
CA GLU A 8 9.54 0.91 -27.72
C GLU A 8 9.10 2.04 -26.78
N LYS A 9 9.39 3.25 -27.21
CA LYS A 9 9.11 4.50 -26.52
C LYS A 9 7.62 4.62 -26.18
N SER A 10 7.29 4.45 -24.91
CA SER A 10 5.95 4.66 -24.32
C SER A 10 5.49 6.12 -24.30
N SER A 11 6.29 7.07 -24.83
CA SER A 11 6.08 8.50 -24.64
C SER A 11 4.89 9.14 -25.39
N GLU A 12 4.21 8.40 -26.25
CA GLU A 12 3.07 8.95 -27.05
C GLU A 12 1.70 8.82 -26.39
N LYS A 13 1.61 8.20 -25.21
CA LYS A 13 0.32 7.91 -24.55
C LYS A 13 0.02 8.78 -23.32
N VAL A 14 0.96 9.61 -22.88
CA VAL A 14 0.79 10.52 -21.73
C VAL A 14 0.62 11.92 -22.20
N VAL A 15 -0.38 12.58 -21.69
CA VAL A 15 -0.65 13.99 -21.92
C VAL A 15 -0.49 14.73 -20.58
N LEU A 16 0.47 15.65 -20.54
CA LEU A 16 0.62 16.63 -19.48
C LEU A 16 -0.04 17.92 -19.98
N ARG A 17 -1.04 18.40 -19.29
CA ARG A 17 -1.76 19.62 -19.71
C ARG A 17 -2.10 20.48 -18.51
N PRO A 18 -2.19 21.82 -18.67
CA PRO A 18 -2.76 22.68 -17.65
C PRO A 18 -4.11 22.17 -17.16
N ALA A 19 -4.35 22.19 -15.86
CA ALA A 19 -5.66 21.93 -15.29
C ALA A 19 -6.65 22.98 -15.81
N VAL A 20 -7.92 22.60 -15.93
CA VAL A 20 -8.97 23.47 -16.54
C VAL A 20 -9.11 24.80 -15.78
N ASP A 21 -8.84 24.81 -14.48
CA ASP A 21 -8.92 25.97 -13.61
C ASP A 21 -7.59 26.74 -13.45
N ALA A 22 -6.52 26.29 -14.15
CA ALA A 22 -5.20 26.92 -14.09
C ALA A 22 -5.03 27.94 -15.23
N VAL A 23 -4.74 29.18 -14.88
CA VAL A 23 -4.58 30.30 -15.81
C VAL A 23 -3.16 30.83 -15.72
N PHE A 24 -2.46 30.90 -16.89
CA PHE A 24 -1.18 31.59 -17.02
C PHE A 24 -1.40 33.08 -17.33
N ALA A 25 -0.70 33.98 -16.65
CA ALA A 25 -0.76 35.40 -16.90
C ALA A 25 0.58 36.07 -16.63
N LEU A 26 0.73 37.28 -17.16
CA LEU A 26 1.83 38.19 -16.82
C LEU A 26 1.30 39.34 -15.95
N LEU A 27 1.81 39.49 -14.74
CA LEU A 27 1.55 40.61 -13.87
C LEU A 27 2.81 41.45 -13.74
N ASP A 28 2.76 42.69 -14.22
CA ASP A 28 3.93 43.57 -14.31
C ASP A 28 5.14 42.90 -14.99
N GLY A 29 4.90 42.12 -16.04
CA GLY A 29 5.92 41.36 -16.76
C GLY A 29 6.43 40.11 -16.05
N ARG A 30 5.88 39.76 -14.88
CA ARG A 30 6.22 38.55 -14.11
C ARG A 30 5.26 37.42 -14.43
N PRO A 31 5.75 36.23 -14.80
CA PRO A 31 4.89 35.09 -15.10
C PRO A 31 4.29 34.52 -13.83
N VAL A 32 2.98 34.26 -13.86
CA VAL A 32 2.24 33.68 -12.73
C VAL A 32 1.25 32.64 -13.22
N LEU A 33 0.92 31.68 -12.36
CA LEU A 33 -0.21 30.78 -12.50
C LEU A 33 -1.26 31.13 -11.44
N PHE A 34 -2.50 31.22 -11.84
CA PHE A 34 -3.64 31.36 -10.93
C PHE A 34 -4.44 30.05 -10.94
N SER A 35 -4.81 29.54 -9.77
CA SER A 35 -5.75 28.43 -9.63
C SER A 35 -7.07 28.96 -9.11
N GLU A 36 -8.14 28.76 -9.88
CA GLU A 36 -9.49 29.14 -9.47
C GLU A 36 -9.95 28.30 -8.28
N THR A 37 -9.73 26.99 -8.29
CA THR A 37 -10.12 26.08 -7.20
C THR A 37 -9.42 26.40 -5.90
N ARG A 38 -8.11 26.70 -5.93
CA ARG A 38 -7.31 27.01 -4.73
C ARG A 38 -7.31 28.48 -4.34
N GLN A 39 -7.84 29.34 -5.19
CA GLN A 39 -7.86 30.81 -4.98
C GLN A 39 -6.47 31.36 -4.64
N ASN A 40 -5.44 30.91 -5.36
CA ASN A 40 -4.05 31.24 -5.09
C ASN A 40 -3.29 31.57 -6.38
N ILE A 41 -2.24 32.40 -6.25
CA ILE A 41 -1.33 32.79 -7.32
C ILE A 41 0.05 32.24 -7.01
N TYR A 42 0.64 31.60 -8.00
CA TYR A 42 1.99 31.02 -7.96
C TYR A 42 2.89 31.77 -8.94
N GLN A 43 3.92 32.43 -8.43
CA GLN A 43 4.91 33.10 -9.29
C GLN A 43 5.85 32.06 -9.89
N LEU A 44 6.11 32.18 -11.18
CA LEU A 44 7.10 31.37 -11.89
C LEU A 44 8.38 32.16 -12.09
N ASP A 45 9.52 31.46 -12.16
CA ASP A 45 10.73 31.98 -12.76
C ASP A 45 10.65 31.84 -14.29
N GLN A 46 11.67 32.35 -14.99
CA GLN A 46 11.68 32.31 -16.46
C GLN A 46 11.69 30.86 -16.99
N LEU A 47 12.41 29.97 -16.30
CA LEU A 47 12.52 28.56 -16.69
C LEU A 47 11.19 27.83 -16.49
N GLY A 48 10.55 28.03 -15.35
CA GLY A 48 9.20 27.48 -15.08
C GLY A 48 8.18 27.99 -16.08
N ALA A 49 8.19 29.28 -16.40
CA ALA A 49 7.29 29.84 -17.41
C ALA A 49 7.51 29.22 -18.81
N PHE A 50 8.77 29.01 -19.19
CA PHE A 50 9.10 28.34 -20.44
C PHE A 50 8.56 26.91 -20.47
N ILE A 51 8.84 26.10 -19.41
CA ILE A 51 8.36 24.71 -19.31
C ILE A 51 6.83 24.66 -19.34
N TRP A 52 6.18 25.56 -18.57
CA TRP A 52 4.72 25.64 -18.55
C TRP A 52 4.12 25.90 -19.94
N CYS A 53 4.62 26.90 -20.64
CA CYS A 53 4.13 27.24 -21.98
C CYS A 53 4.30 26.06 -22.95
N LYS A 54 5.43 25.36 -22.88
CA LYS A 54 5.66 24.19 -23.72
C LYS A 54 4.68 23.05 -23.44
N LEU A 55 4.43 22.74 -22.17
CA LEU A 55 3.43 21.74 -21.80
C LEU A 55 2.01 22.17 -22.19
N ALA A 56 1.68 23.46 -22.04
CA ALA A 56 0.40 24.01 -22.48
C ALA A 56 0.20 23.95 -24.00
N GLU A 57 1.27 24.03 -24.78
CA GLU A 57 1.30 23.82 -26.24
C GLU A 57 1.20 22.32 -26.62
N GLY A 58 1.24 21.40 -25.65
CA GLY A 58 1.20 19.95 -25.88
C GLY A 58 2.54 19.35 -26.27
N ALA A 59 3.64 20.04 -25.98
CA ALA A 59 4.99 19.51 -26.25
C ALA A 59 5.29 18.26 -25.41
N SER A 60 5.98 17.27 -26.01
CA SER A 60 6.47 16.11 -25.27
C SER A 60 7.63 16.50 -24.34
N LEU A 61 7.88 15.71 -23.28
CA LEU A 61 9.03 15.94 -22.39
C LEU A 61 10.35 15.92 -23.16
N ALA A 62 10.51 15.04 -24.13
CA ALA A 62 11.69 15.00 -25.00
C ALA A 62 11.88 16.32 -25.77
N THR A 63 10.80 16.94 -26.22
CA THR A 63 10.84 18.27 -26.86
C THR A 63 11.27 19.33 -25.87
N VAL A 64 10.70 19.34 -24.66
CA VAL A 64 11.07 20.28 -23.59
C VAL A 64 12.56 20.16 -23.27
N TYR A 65 13.08 18.94 -23.07
CA TYR A 65 14.50 18.71 -22.78
C TYR A 65 15.42 19.20 -23.89
N ARG A 66 15.08 18.91 -25.16
CA ARG A 66 15.83 19.34 -26.31
C ARG A 66 15.90 20.87 -26.38
N GLU A 67 14.77 21.54 -26.23
CA GLU A 67 14.71 23.00 -26.31
C GLU A 67 15.39 23.70 -25.14
N LEU A 68 15.38 23.09 -23.94
CA LEU A 68 16.18 23.55 -22.81
C LEU A 68 17.68 23.39 -23.09
N GLY A 69 18.07 22.34 -23.83
CA GLY A 69 19.45 22.16 -24.32
C GLY A 69 19.90 23.25 -25.29
N GLU A 70 18.97 23.76 -26.10
CA GLU A 70 19.23 24.91 -27.01
C GLU A 70 19.44 26.23 -26.24
N LEU A 71 19.04 26.29 -24.95
CA LEU A 71 19.30 27.37 -24.01
C LEU A 71 20.54 27.11 -23.12
N ASP A 72 21.46 26.26 -23.56
CA ASP A 72 22.68 25.88 -22.83
C ASP A 72 22.45 25.17 -21.49
N ILE A 73 21.26 24.58 -21.25
CA ILE A 73 20.98 23.78 -20.07
C ILE A 73 21.32 22.32 -20.35
N VAL A 74 22.31 21.77 -19.63
CA VAL A 74 22.70 20.36 -19.78
C VAL A 74 21.56 19.39 -19.50
N GLU A 75 21.49 18.27 -20.21
CA GLU A 75 20.35 17.36 -20.23
C GLU A 75 19.88 16.92 -18.83
N HIS A 76 20.80 16.51 -17.94
CA HIS A 76 20.42 16.11 -16.59
C HIS A 76 19.78 17.24 -15.75
N ALA A 77 20.20 18.49 -15.98
CA ALA A 77 19.62 19.66 -15.32
C ALA A 77 18.25 20.01 -15.95
N ALA A 78 18.12 19.89 -17.27
CA ALA A 78 16.86 20.07 -17.98
C ALA A 78 15.79 19.08 -17.47
N ARG A 79 16.14 17.79 -17.36
CA ARG A 79 15.26 16.77 -16.77
C ARG A 79 14.88 17.11 -15.34
N ARG A 80 15.87 17.42 -14.48
CA ARG A 80 15.63 17.75 -13.08
C ARG A 80 14.70 18.95 -12.91
N PHE A 81 14.94 20.06 -13.62
CA PHE A 81 14.11 21.26 -13.54
C PHE A 81 12.69 21.02 -14.03
N THR A 82 12.56 20.31 -15.17
CA THR A 82 11.24 19.96 -15.71
C THR A 82 10.45 19.11 -14.73
N TRP A 83 11.07 18.08 -14.12
CA TRP A 83 10.39 17.24 -13.14
C TRP A 83 10.07 17.98 -11.85
N GLN A 84 10.95 18.84 -11.34
CA GLN A 84 10.65 19.69 -10.18
C GLN A 84 9.42 20.57 -10.43
N ALA A 85 9.31 21.13 -11.63
CA ALA A 85 8.16 21.94 -12.01
C ALA A 85 6.87 21.09 -12.13
N ILE A 86 6.91 19.98 -12.85
CA ILE A 86 5.78 19.04 -13.00
C ILE A 86 5.32 18.56 -11.63
N ASP A 87 6.25 18.16 -10.76
CA ASP A 87 5.97 17.70 -9.41
C ASP A 87 5.22 18.78 -8.60
N ALA A 88 5.74 19.99 -8.59
CA ALA A 88 5.12 21.09 -7.86
C ALA A 88 3.72 21.43 -8.42
N TRP A 89 3.56 21.46 -9.73
CA TRP A 89 2.27 21.81 -10.34
C TRP A 89 1.23 20.70 -10.20
N THR A 90 1.64 19.45 -10.27
CA THR A 90 0.72 18.31 -10.02
C THR A 90 0.25 18.30 -8.57
N ASP A 91 1.15 18.50 -7.59
CA ASP A 91 0.81 18.57 -6.16
C ASP A 91 -0.10 19.77 -5.84
N GLN A 92 0.04 20.85 -6.61
CA GLN A 92 -0.79 22.03 -6.51
C GLN A 92 -2.10 21.94 -7.31
N GLY A 93 -2.31 20.85 -8.07
CA GLY A 93 -3.48 20.69 -8.93
C GLY A 93 -3.53 21.70 -10.08
N LEU A 94 -2.38 22.21 -10.52
CA LEU A 94 -2.26 23.14 -11.65
C LEU A 94 -2.04 22.40 -12.98
N LEU A 95 -1.51 21.17 -12.91
CA LEU A 95 -1.19 20.33 -14.07
C LEU A 95 -1.92 18.99 -13.94
N ASP A 96 -2.68 18.64 -14.98
CA ASP A 96 -3.33 17.34 -15.13
C ASP A 96 -2.41 16.38 -15.88
N VAL A 97 -2.40 15.13 -15.43
CA VAL A 97 -1.71 14.03 -16.08
C VAL A 97 -2.77 13.04 -16.56
N ASP A 98 -2.86 12.84 -17.84
CA ASP A 98 -3.82 11.91 -18.44
C ASP A 98 -3.12 10.89 -19.32
N TRP A 99 -3.67 9.67 -19.39
CA TRP A 99 -3.11 8.58 -20.21
C TRP A 99 -4.17 7.57 -20.63
N GLN A 100 -3.80 6.79 -21.63
CA GLN A 100 -4.58 5.62 -22.04
C GLN A 100 -3.69 4.38 -22.03
N ILE A 101 -4.14 3.33 -21.35
CA ILE A 101 -3.42 2.04 -21.29
C ILE A 101 -4.13 1.03 -22.20
N SER A 102 -3.32 0.31 -23.00
CA SER A 102 -3.79 -0.84 -23.78
C SER A 102 -4.23 -1.98 -22.84
N ALA A 103 -5.35 -2.62 -23.16
CA ALA A 103 -5.87 -3.75 -22.37
C ALA A 103 -4.98 -5.00 -22.32
N SER A 104 -3.85 -5.01 -23.03
CA SER A 104 -2.93 -6.15 -23.13
C SER A 104 -2.07 -6.39 -21.88
N CYS A 105 -1.98 -5.42 -20.97
CA CYS A 105 -1.21 -5.51 -19.72
C CYS A 105 -2.14 -5.35 -18.52
N ALA A 106 -2.87 -6.41 -18.15
CA ALA A 106 -3.85 -6.35 -17.07
C ALA A 106 -3.92 -7.69 -16.33
N PHE A 107 -4.37 -7.62 -15.08
CA PHE A 107 -4.85 -8.76 -14.30
C PHE A 107 -5.96 -8.30 -13.35
N SER A 108 -6.73 -9.25 -12.81
CA SER A 108 -7.63 -9.04 -11.68
C SER A 108 -7.09 -9.74 -10.43
N ALA A 109 -7.42 -9.20 -9.26
CA ALA A 109 -7.04 -9.76 -7.98
C ALA A 109 -8.22 -9.71 -7.01
N ILE A 110 -8.23 -10.64 -6.04
CA ILE A 110 -9.21 -10.67 -4.95
C ILE A 110 -8.55 -10.17 -3.67
N LEU A 111 -9.16 -9.17 -3.04
CA LEU A 111 -8.74 -8.61 -1.77
C LEU A 111 -9.92 -8.55 -0.80
N GLY A 112 -10.04 -9.53 0.09
CA GLY A 112 -11.22 -9.71 0.92
C GLY A 112 -12.46 -9.97 0.04
N ARG A 113 -13.46 -9.08 0.14
CA ARG A 113 -14.68 -9.14 -0.68
C ARG A 113 -14.60 -8.37 -2.01
N HIS A 114 -13.49 -7.68 -2.25
CA HIS A 114 -13.33 -6.77 -3.39
C HIS A 114 -12.56 -7.44 -4.52
N ARG A 115 -13.03 -7.19 -5.74
CA ARG A 115 -12.31 -7.54 -6.98
C ARG A 115 -11.62 -6.29 -7.50
N ILE A 116 -10.31 -6.37 -7.68
CA ILE A 116 -9.44 -5.26 -8.08
C ILE A 116 -8.94 -5.52 -9.50
N SER A 117 -9.25 -4.63 -10.42
CA SER A 117 -8.65 -4.62 -11.76
C SER A 117 -7.36 -3.80 -11.74
N VAL A 118 -6.30 -4.36 -12.26
CA VAL A 118 -5.00 -3.69 -12.38
C VAL A 118 -4.57 -3.66 -13.83
N ARG A 119 -4.24 -2.47 -14.32
CA ARG A 119 -3.68 -2.25 -15.65
C ARG A 119 -2.36 -1.49 -15.53
N ALA A 120 -1.41 -1.83 -16.36
CA ALA A 120 -0.15 -1.11 -16.44
C ALA A 120 0.31 -1.00 -17.91
N ASP A 121 1.07 0.04 -18.23
CA ASP A 121 1.59 0.28 -19.58
C ASP A 121 2.74 -0.68 -19.95
N ASN A 122 3.37 -1.29 -18.94
CA ASN A 122 4.45 -2.23 -19.16
C ASN A 122 4.42 -3.40 -18.16
N ARG A 123 5.19 -4.44 -18.49
CA ARG A 123 5.21 -5.70 -17.74
C ARG A 123 5.87 -5.56 -16.36
N GLU A 124 6.85 -4.68 -16.22
CA GLU A 124 7.54 -4.49 -14.93
C GLU A 124 6.60 -3.91 -13.87
N LEU A 125 5.87 -2.83 -14.22
CA LEU A 125 4.86 -2.25 -13.30
C LEU A 125 3.79 -3.29 -12.94
N LEU A 126 3.33 -4.05 -13.94
CA LEU A 126 2.33 -5.09 -13.71
C LEU A 126 2.84 -6.15 -12.74
N GLN A 127 4.09 -6.61 -12.89
CA GLN A 127 4.72 -7.59 -12.01
C GLN A 127 4.88 -7.05 -10.58
N ARG A 128 5.30 -5.78 -10.43
CA ARG A 128 5.40 -5.12 -9.13
C ARG A 128 4.05 -5.02 -8.44
N LEU A 129 2.99 -4.67 -9.17
CA LEU A 129 1.64 -4.60 -8.63
C LEU A 129 1.07 -5.99 -8.31
N ALA A 130 1.32 -6.99 -9.14
CA ALA A 130 0.88 -8.37 -8.89
C ALA A 130 1.49 -8.96 -7.61
N SER A 131 2.70 -8.54 -7.24
CA SER A 131 3.34 -8.99 -6.00
C SER A 131 2.57 -8.63 -4.73
N LEU A 132 1.66 -7.65 -4.79
CA LEU A 132 0.84 -7.23 -3.65
C LEU A 132 -0.25 -8.23 -3.26
N PHE A 133 -0.63 -9.14 -4.16
CA PHE A 133 -1.84 -9.92 -3.99
C PHE A 133 -1.53 -11.41 -3.78
N CYS A 134 -2.25 -12.02 -2.84
CA CYS A 134 -2.20 -13.47 -2.64
C CYS A 134 -2.99 -14.22 -3.71
N ILE A 135 -4.08 -13.63 -4.20
CA ILE A 135 -5.01 -14.27 -5.13
C ILE A 135 -5.11 -13.40 -6.38
N LEU A 136 -4.54 -13.90 -7.46
CA LEU A 136 -4.76 -13.36 -8.79
C LEU A 136 -5.93 -14.11 -9.41
N ASP A 137 -6.84 -13.38 -10.04
CA ASP A 137 -8.06 -13.92 -10.63
C ASP A 137 -8.05 -13.65 -12.13
N ASN A 138 -8.39 -14.68 -12.90
CA ASN A 138 -8.46 -14.61 -14.36
C ASN A 138 -9.90 -14.71 -14.87
N GLU A 139 -10.89 -14.73 -13.95
CA GLU A 139 -12.28 -14.81 -14.35
C GLU A 139 -12.81 -13.42 -14.76
N ASP A 140 -13.69 -13.39 -15.75
CA ASP A 140 -14.41 -12.20 -16.14
C ASP A 140 -15.50 -11.91 -15.10
N GLY A 141 -15.38 -10.79 -14.40
CA GLY A 141 -16.32 -10.35 -13.38
C GLY A 141 -16.33 -8.82 -13.26
N GLU A 142 -17.38 -8.28 -12.65
CA GLU A 142 -17.43 -6.87 -12.33
C GLU A 142 -16.35 -6.52 -11.30
N ASN A 143 -15.58 -5.46 -11.57
CA ASN A 143 -14.51 -5.00 -10.70
C ASN A 143 -15.00 -3.83 -9.85
N ASP A 144 -14.80 -3.92 -8.54
CA ASP A 144 -15.17 -2.87 -7.59
C ASP A 144 -14.17 -1.71 -7.63
N ILE A 145 -12.91 -2.03 -7.92
CA ILE A 145 -11.79 -1.10 -7.85
C ILE A 145 -10.92 -1.25 -9.09
N ALA A 146 -10.53 -0.15 -9.69
CA ALA A 146 -9.58 -0.12 -10.79
C ALA A 146 -8.31 0.65 -10.40
N ILE A 147 -7.16 0.09 -10.71
CA ILE A 147 -5.85 0.72 -10.60
C ILE A 147 -5.20 0.73 -11.98
N GLU A 148 -4.79 1.89 -12.42
CA GLU A 148 -4.01 2.05 -13.64
C GLU A 148 -2.66 2.68 -13.31
N ALA A 149 -1.58 2.09 -13.79
CA ALA A 149 -0.22 2.60 -13.57
C ALA A 149 0.54 2.72 -14.88
N MET A 150 1.35 3.77 -14.99
CA MET A 150 2.17 4.03 -16.15
C MET A 150 3.52 4.62 -15.79
N LEU A 151 4.50 4.39 -16.64
CA LEU A 151 5.84 4.93 -16.53
C LEU A 151 6.00 6.09 -17.52
N LEU A 152 6.42 7.25 -16.99
CA LEU A 152 6.82 8.40 -17.78
C LEU A 152 8.25 8.80 -17.39
N ASP A 153 9.20 8.63 -18.28
CA ASP A 153 10.64 8.67 -17.98
C ASP A 153 11.01 7.68 -16.85
N ASP A 154 11.40 8.21 -15.69
CA ASP A 154 11.78 7.46 -14.49
C ASP A 154 10.72 7.54 -13.38
N ARG A 155 9.57 8.17 -13.64
CA ARG A 155 8.47 8.36 -12.68
C ARG A 155 7.29 7.47 -12.99
N VAL A 156 6.72 6.88 -11.96
CA VAL A 156 5.48 6.13 -12.08
C VAL A 156 4.32 6.99 -11.63
N PHE A 157 3.31 7.07 -12.48
CA PHE A 157 2.01 7.62 -12.15
C PHE A 157 1.01 6.48 -12.01
N PHE A 158 0.13 6.57 -11.03
CA PHE A 158 -1.01 5.67 -10.97
C PHE A 158 -2.29 6.42 -10.64
N ARG A 159 -3.39 5.91 -11.16
CA ARG A 159 -4.73 6.42 -10.95
C ARG A 159 -5.53 5.38 -10.20
N GLY A 160 -6.22 5.82 -9.17
CA GLY A 160 -7.08 5.00 -8.36
C GLY A 160 -8.56 5.17 -8.68
N ILE A 161 -9.39 4.58 -7.83
CA ILE A 161 -10.86 4.55 -7.99
C ILE A 161 -11.51 5.94 -7.92
N ASP A 162 -10.89 6.91 -7.29
CA ASP A 162 -11.36 8.30 -7.21
C ASP A 162 -10.95 9.17 -8.41
N GLY A 163 -10.23 8.58 -9.37
CA GLY A 163 -9.66 9.29 -10.50
C GLY A 163 -8.48 10.19 -10.15
N GLY A 164 -8.10 10.26 -8.85
CA GLY A 164 -6.93 10.99 -8.41
C GLY A 164 -5.65 10.37 -8.94
N VAL A 165 -4.74 11.23 -9.41
CA VAL A 165 -3.43 10.82 -9.91
C VAL A 165 -2.41 10.89 -8.78
N HIS A 166 -1.69 9.82 -8.58
CA HIS A 166 -0.62 9.67 -7.60
C HIS A 166 0.69 9.42 -8.32
N ARG A 167 1.80 9.79 -7.68
CA ARG A 167 3.14 9.67 -8.25
C ARG A 167 4.10 9.04 -7.25
N CYS A 168 5.00 8.20 -7.76
CA CYS A 168 6.07 7.59 -6.95
C CYS A 168 7.23 7.12 -7.83
N GLU A 169 8.33 6.75 -7.19
CA GLU A 169 9.41 5.99 -7.83
C GLU A 169 8.93 4.56 -8.11
N ILE A 170 9.58 3.90 -9.09
CA ILE A 170 9.17 2.55 -9.51
C ILE A 170 9.27 1.52 -8.38
N GLU A 171 10.28 1.62 -7.52
CA GLU A 171 10.45 0.74 -6.35
C GLU A 171 9.40 0.98 -5.28
N ALA A 172 8.82 2.18 -5.23
CA ALA A 172 7.79 2.56 -4.27
C ALA A 172 6.37 2.30 -4.76
N LEU A 173 6.17 1.88 -6.01
CA LEU A 173 4.85 1.69 -6.60
C LEU A 173 3.96 0.75 -5.78
N ALA A 174 4.43 -0.47 -5.53
CA ALA A 174 3.64 -1.46 -4.82
C ALA A 174 3.32 -1.01 -3.36
N PRO A 175 4.28 -0.55 -2.53
CA PRO A 175 3.97 -0.01 -1.21
C PRO A 175 2.97 1.16 -1.24
N THR A 176 3.09 2.07 -2.20
CA THR A 176 2.21 3.23 -2.31
C THR A 176 0.79 2.82 -2.69
N VAL A 177 0.64 1.91 -3.67
CA VAL A 177 -0.66 1.35 -4.05
C VAL A 177 -1.28 0.55 -2.90
N LYS A 178 -0.48 -0.24 -2.14
CA LYS A 178 -0.96 -0.94 -0.93
C LYS A 178 -1.55 0.05 0.08
N ALA A 179 -0.82 1.12 0.37
CA ALA A 179 -1.27 2.16 1.31
C ALA A 179 -2.55 2.85 0.82
N TYR A 180 -2.59 3.23 -0.46
CA TYR A 180 -3.76 3.82 -1.10
C TYR A 180 -5.00 2.91 -1.01
N LEU A 181 -4.87 1.64 -1.41
CA LEU A 181 -5.97 0.68 -1.34
C LEU A 181 -6.44 0.46 0.11
N THR A 182 -5.51 0.31 1.04
CA THR A 182 -5.83 0.15 2.47
C THR A 182 -6.66 1.32 2.99
N GLU A 183 -6.24 2.55 2.74
CA GLU A 183 -6.97 3.74 3.17
C GLU A 183 -8.38 3.80 2.57
N ARG A 184 -8.50 3.51 1.26
CA ARG A 184 -9.79 3.51 0.56
C ARG A 184 -10.75 2.45 1.08
N LEU A 185 -10.24 1.26 1.33
CA LEU A 185 -11.04 0.15 1.85
C LEU A 185 -11.53 0.43 3.28
N ILE A 186 -10.70 1.03 4.14
CA ILE A 186 -11.12 1.45 5.49
C ILE A 186 -12.22 2.52 5.39
N ARG A 187 -12.06 3.51 4.51
CA ARG A 187 -13.07 4.59 4.31
C ARG A 187 -14.38 4.08 3.73
N SER A 188 -14.36 3.03 2.92
CA SER A 188 -15.57 2.43 2.32
C SER A 188 -16.32 1.50 3.28
N ASP A 189 -15.71 1.06 4.37
CA ASP A 189 -16.34 0.24 5.37
C ASP A 189 -17.20 1.07 6.33
N ARG A 190 -18.39 0.56 6.67
CA ARG A 190 -19.35 1.28 7.53
C ARG A 190 -18.85 1.46 8.96
N SER A 191 -18.06 0.52 9.46
CA SER A 191 -17.46 0.62 10.81
C SER A 191 -16.40 1.73 10.86
N GLY A 192 -15.76 2.03 9.73
CA GLY A 192 -14.83 3.13 9.57
C GLY A 192 -13.57 3.04 10.41
N PHE A 193 -13.26 1.90 11.03
CA PHE A 193 -12.05 1.73 11.80
C PHE A 193 -11.40 0.35 11.61
N ALA A 194 -10.10 0.29 11.90
CA ALA A 194 -9.30 -0.90 11.80
C ALA A 194 -8.33 -1.02 12.98
N LEU A 195 -7.82 -2.21 13.19
CA LEU A 195 -6.71 -2.49 14.11
C LEU A 195 -5.42 -2.69 13.32
N HIS A 196 -4.32 -2.17 13.84
CA HIS A 196 -2.99 -2.54 13.37
C HIS A 196 -2.61 -3.91 13.92
N ALA A 197 -3.12 -4.96 13.28
CA ALA A 197 -2.97 -6.35 13.70
C ALA A 197 -2.78 -7.27 12.49
N ALA A 198 -2.07 -8.38 12.71
CA ALA A 198 -2.18 -9.51 11.80
C ALA A 198 -3.36 -10.39 12.23
N SER A 199 -4.05 -10.95 11.25
CA SER A 199 -5.19 -11.84 11.43
C SER A 199 -4.96 -13.17 10.74
N LEU A 200 -5.19 -14.26 11.48
CA LEU A 200 -5.07 -15.63 11.01
C LEU A 200 -6.28 -16.44 11.45
N ALA A 201 -6.52 -17.56 10.79
CA ALA A 201 -7.53 -18.52 11.22
C ALA A 201 -6.89 -19.89 11.50
N ASN A 202 -7.38 -20.55 12.55
CA ASN A 202 -7.07 -21.95 12.84
C ASN A 202 -8.37 -22.69 13.15
N CYS A 203 -8.68 -23.73 12.39
CA CYS A 203 -9.91 -24.53 12.55
C CYS A 203 -11.20 -23.67 12.61
N GLY A 204 -11.27 -22.62 11.79
CA GLY A 204 -12.44 -21.74 11.70
C GLY A 204 -12.54 -20.66 12.79
N THR A 205 -11.54 -20.54 13.66
CA THR A 205 -11.48 -19.53 14.72
C THR A 205 -10.37 -18.51 14.43
N GLY A 206 -10.57 -17.24 14.83
CA GLY A 206 -9.66 -16.14 14.55
C GLY A 206 -8.59 -15.94 15.62
N LEU A 207 -7.37 -15.68 15.19
CA LEU A 207 -6.24 -15.25 15.99
C LEU A 207 -5.81 -13.84 15.54
N LEU A 208 -5.77 -12.88 16.46
CA LEU A 208 -5.23 -11.54 16.25
C LEU A 208 -3.85 -11.41 16.89
N LEU A 209 -2.85 -11.01 16.10
CA LEU A 209 -1.53 -10.64 16.60
C LEU A 209 -1.40 -9.12 16.60
N CYS A 210 -1.43 -8.52 17.78
CA CYS A 210 -1.30 -7.10 18.02
C CYS A 210 0.11 -6.76 18.54
N GLY A 211 0.61 -5.57 18.26
CA GLY A 211 1.92 -5.13 18.79
C GLY A 211 2.48 -3.96 18.01
N GLN A 212 3.43 -3.28 18.60
CA GLN A 212 4.11 -2.13 17.99
C GLN A 212 4.86 -2.53 16.70
N PRO A 213 5.18 -1.57 15.82
CA PRO A 213 6.08 -1.81 14.70
C PRO A 213 7.40 -2.45 15.19
N GLY A 214 7.81 -3.55 14.55
CA GLY A 214 9.02 -4.29 14.97
C GLY A 214 8.79 -5.36 16.02
N ALA A 215 7.62 -5.49 16.62
CA ALA A 215 7.30 -6.54 17.60
C ALA A 215 7.29 -7.97 17.02
N GLY A 216 7.49 -8.16 15.71
CA GLY A 216 7.59 -9.46 15.07
C GLY A 216 6.29 -10.02 14.50
N LYS A 217 5.23 -9.21 14.34
CA LYS A 217 3.93 -9.65 13.76
C LYS A 217 4.12 -10.46 12.48
N SER A 218 4.70 -9.86 11.43
CA SER A 218 4.85 -10.52 10.12
C SER A 218 5.75 -11.76 10.19
N THR A 219 6.78 -11.78 11.05
CA THR A 219 7.66 -12.93 11.25
C THR A 219 6.91 -14.11 11.88
N LEU A 220 6.11 -13.85 12.92
CA LEU A 220 5.26 -14.89 13.55
C LEU A 220 4.12 -15.31 12.63
N THR A 221 3.53 -14.38 11.88
CA THR A 221 2.53 -14.69 10.85
C THR A 221 3.09 -15.70 9.83
N LEU A 222 4.30 -15.45 9.30
CA LEU A 222 4.96 -16.38 8.38
C LEU A 222 5.12 -17.78 8.99
N GLN A 223 5.60 -17.86 10.23
CA GLN A 223 5.82 -19.13 10.92
C GLN A 223 4.53 -19.88 11.27
N LEU A 224 3.44 -19.16 11.59
CA LEU A 224 2.14 -19.75 11.86
C LEU A 224 1.46 -20.25 10.58
N VAL A 225 1.61 -19.51 9.48
CA VAL A 225 1.15 -19.97 8.14
C VAL A 225 1.88 -21.25 7.75
N ASP A 226 3.20 -21.33 7.97
CA ASP A 226 3.99 -22.55 7.76
C ASP A 226 3.56 -23.71 8.68
N ALA A 227 3.02 -23.38 9.88
CA ALA A 227 2.41 -24.35 10.79
C ALA A 227 0.96 -24.76 10.41
N GLY A 228 0.42 -24.25 9.30
CA GLY A 228 -0.89 -24.64 8.78
C GLY A 228 -2.04 -23.64 9.06
N PHE A 229 -1.77 -22.51 9.72
CA PHE A 229 -2.79 -21.49 9.89
C PHE A 229 -3.17 -20.85 8.54
N GLN A 230 -4.42 -20.48 8.37
CA GLN A 230 -4.88 -19.71 7.23
C GLN A 230 -4.57 -18.23 7.46
N TYR A 231 -4.05 -17.58 6.44
CA TYR A 231 -3.68 -16.17 6.45
C TYR A 231 -4.89 -15.30 6.06
N ALA A 232 -5.26 -14.33 6.90
CA ALA A 232 -6.31 -13.37 6.59
C ALA A 232 -5.77 -11.95 6.35
N GLY A 233 -4.57 -11.62 6.87
CA GLY A 233 -3.90 -10.32 6.68
C GLY A 233 -2.82 -10.09 7.74
N ASP A 234 -1.87 -9.15 7.51
CA ASP A 234 -0.75 -8.91 8.44
C ASP A 234 -0.62 -7.49 8.99
N ASP A 235 -1.18 -6.49 8.34
CA ASP A 235 -1.01 -5.08 8.73
C ASP A 235 -2.29 -4.44 9.26
N VAL A 236 -3.43 -4.86 8.71
CA VAL A 236 -4.73 -4.22 8.95
C VAL A 236 -5.83 -5.27 9.07
N ALA A 237 -6.60 -5.15 10.13
CA ALA A 237 -7.81 -5.91 10.36
C ALA A 237 -8.98 -4.94 10.54
N LEU A 238 -9.95 -4.96 9.63
CA LEU A 238 -11.21 -4.23 9.78
C LEU A 238 -12.07 -4.90 10.86
N ILE A 239 -12.77 -4.08 11.61
CA ILE A 239 -13.65 -4.55 12.68
C ILE A 239 -15.07 -4.15 12.32
N GLY A 240 -15.92 -5.13 12.10
CA GLY A 240 -17.36 -4.91 11.89
C GLY A 240 -18.08 -4.48 13.17
N ASP A 241 -19.26 -3.87 13.01
CA ASP A 241 -20.11 -3.44 14.13
C ASP A 241 -20.52 -4.60 15.05
N ASP A 242 -20.56 -5.81 14.52
CA ASP A 242 -20.84 -7.06 15.24
C ASP A 242 -19.61 -7.62 16.00
N GLY A 243 -18.43 -7.01 15.82
CA GLY A 243 -17.16 -7.48 16.36
C GLY A 243 -16.47 -8.53 15.48
N ALA A 244 -16.98 -8.82 14.29
CA ALA A 244 -16.29 -9.67 13.34
C ALA A 244 -15.03 -8.99 12.82
N VAL A 245 -13.99 -9.79 12.59
CA VAL A 245 -12.69 -9.33 12.07
C VAL A 245 -12.59 -9.70 10.60
N CYS A 246 -12.31 -8.74 9.75
CA CYS A 246 -12.03 -8.96 8.34
C CYS A 246 -10.62 -8.48 8.00
N GLY A 247 -9.74 -9.40 7.68
CA GLY A 247 -8.39 -9.05 7.24
C GLY A 247 -8.34 -8.64 5.76
N PHE A 248 -7.28 -7.94 5.39
CA PHE A 248 -6.94 -7.71 3.99
C PHE A 248 -5.80 -8.64 3.60
N PRO A 249 -6.05 -9.73 2.86
CA PRO A 249 -5.03 -10.68 2.46
C PRO A 249 -4.17 -10.14 1.29
N PHE A 250 -3.56 -8.98 1.50
CA PHE A 250 -2.39 -8.59 0.71
C PHE A 250 -1.29 -9.62 0.92
N ALA A 251 -0.38 -9.75 -0.03
CA ALA A 251 0.82 -10.56 0.19
C ALA A 251 1.56 -10.10 1.45
N LEU A 252 2.04 -11.08 2.22
CA LEU A 252 2.68 -10.85 3.52
C LEU A 252 3.91 -9.94 3.37
N THR A 253 3.92 -8.83 4.10
CA THR A 253 5.00 -7.84 4.03
C THR A 253 6.17 -8.26 4.90
N LEU A 254 7.30 -8.55 4.29
CA LEU A 254 8.52 -8.98 4.98
C LEU A 254 9.63 -7.93 4.83
N LYS A 255 10.09 -7.39 5.96
CA LYS A 255 11.25 -6.50 6.05
C LYS A 255 12.55 -7.31 6.06
N GLU A 256 13.69 -6.66 5.80
CA GLU A 256 15.02 -7.29 5.75
C GLU A 256 15.31 -8.25 6.91
N GLY A 257 14.93 -7.88 8.14
CA GLY A 257 15.12 -8.73 9.32
C GLY A 257 14.38 -10.09 9.31
N SER A 258 13.49 -10.32 8.34
CA SER A 258 12.78 -11.59 8.15
C SER A 258 13.23 -12.37 6.90
N TRP A 259 14.16 -11.83 6.11
CA TRP A 259 14.54 -12.46 4.83
C TRP A 259 15.36 -13.75 5.00
N GLU A 260 16.14 -13.87 6.06
CA GLU A 260 16.83 -15.13 6.37
C GLU A 260 15.81 -16.24 6.65
N LEU A 261 14.82 -15.97 7.50
CA LEU A 261 13.73 -16.92 7.76
C LEU A 261 12.93 -17.25 6.49
N LEU A 262 12.66 -16.25 5.66
CA LEU A 262 11.99 -16.45 4.38
C LEU A 262 12.78 -17.41 3.49
N SER A 263 14.10 -17.23 3.39
CA SER A 263 14.97 -18.09 2.59
C SER A 263 15.03 -19.53 3.12
N LEU A 264 14.90 -19.72 4.44
CA LEU A 264 14.84 -21.05 5.05
C LEU A 264 13.51 -21.78 4.76
N LEU A 265 12.38 -21.06 4.83
CA LEU A 265 11.05 -21.66 4.65
C LEU A 265 10.63 -21.74 3.17
N HIS A 266 11.08 -20.81 2.35
CA HIS A 266 10.71 -20.65 0.94
C HIS A 266 11.95 -20.44 0.06
N SER A 267 12.89 -21.38 0.06
CA SER A 267 14.21 -21.26 -0.59
C SER A 267 14.17 -20.99 -2.10
N SER A 268 13.08 -21.38 -2.79
CA SER A 268 12.90 -21.14 -4.23
C SER A 268 12.18 -19.83 -4.57
N TRP A 269 11.76 -19.06 -3.56
CA TRP A 269 11.04 -17.82 -3.81
C TRP A 269 12.01 -16.66 -4.03
N ASP A 270 11.89 -16.01 -5.19
CA ASP A 270 12.70 -14.85 -5.60
C ASP A 270 11.76 -13.69 -5.93
N GLY A 271 11.32 -12.97 -4.91
CA GLY A 271 10.39 -11.85 -5.05
C GLY A 271 11.10 -10.51 -5.23
N VAL A 272 10.45 -9.61 -5.96
CA VAL A 272 10.92 -8.25 -6.18
C VAL A 272 11.05 -7.50 -4.84
N THR A 273 12.14 -6.78 -4.69
CA THR A 273 12.34 -5.87 -3.55
C THR A 273 11.73 -4.50 -3.88
N HIS A 274 11.02 -3.96 -2.91
CA HIS A 274 10.35 -2.66 -2.99
C HIS A 274 10.88 -1.72 -1.91
N CYS A 275 10.76 -0.41 -2.13
CA CYS A 275 11.16 0.62 -1.18
C CYS A 275 9.93 1.35 -0.65
N ARG A 276 9.72 1.38 0.65
CA ARG A 276 8.65 2.15 1.29
C ARG A 276 9.05 3.63 1.41
N ALA A 277 8.06 4.48 1.64
CA ALA A 277 8.28 5.92 1.84
C ALA A 277 9.21 6.26 3.04
N ASP A 278 9.28 5.36 4.04
CA ASP A 278 10.21 5.48 5.17
C ASP A 278 11.63 4.94 4.88
N GLY A 279 11.92 4.58 3.63
CA GLY A 279 13.19 4.01 3.18
C GLY A 279 13.38 2.53 3.46
N ALA A 280 12.45 1.88 4.15
CA ALA A 280 12.55 0.46 4.46
C ALA A 280 12.39 -0.41 3.21
N GLN A 281 13.31 -1.36 3.02
CA GLN A 281 13.20 -2.38 1.99
C GLN A 281 12.22 -3.46 2.42
N VAL A 282 11.32 -3.84 1.52
CA VAL A 282 10.32 -4.87 1.78
C VAL A 282 10.17 -5.82 0.60
N ARG A 283 9.73 -7.04 0.91
CA ARG A 283 9.30 -8.05 -0.07
C ARG A 283 7.89 -8.50 0.27
N TYR A 284 7.11 -8.83 -0.74
CA TYR A 284 5.73 -9.28 -0.62
C TYR A 284 5.63 -10.75 -0.95
N LEU A 285 5.38 -11.60 0.05
CA LEU A 285 5.23 -13.04 -0.12
C LEU A 285 3.75 -13.40 -0.29
N PRO A 286 3.31 -13.86 -1.48
CA PRO A 286 1.94 -14.34 -1.68
C PRO A 286 1.70 -15.63 -0.87
N ILE A 287 0.70 -15.62 -0.01
CA ILE A 287 0.30 -16.78 0.79
C ILE A 287 -0.83 -17.53 0.08
N ARG A 288 -0.66 -18.83 -0.15
CA ARG A 288 -1.68 -19.65 -0.83
C ARG A 288 -2.85 -20.06 0.07
N ASN A 289 -2.55 -20.37 1.34
CA ASN A 289 -3.56 -20.76 2.32
C ASN A 289 -4.18 -19.51 2.95
N THR A 290 -5.01 -18.78 2.18
CA THR A 290 -5.68 -17.57 2.63
C THR A 290 -7.09 -17.86 3.15
N HIS A 291 -7.49 -17.13 4.20
CA HIS A 291 -8.86 -17.02 4.63
C HIS A 291 -9.52 -15.79 3.99
N ILE A 292 -10.65 -15.98 3.34
CA ILE A 292 -11.47 -14.91 2.77
C ILE A 292 -12.76 -14.81 3.58
N GLY A 293 -13.10 -13.61 4.03
CA GLY A 293 -14.30 -13.35 4.82
C GLY A 293 -14.03 -12.91 6.24
N SER A 294 -15.06 -12.91 7.05
CA SER A 294 -14.99 -12.49 8.45
C SER A 294 -14.62 -13.64 9.37
N LEU A 295 -13.91 -13.32 10.43
CA LEU A 295 -13.48 -14.21 11.50
C LEU A 295 -14.09 -13.75 12.84
N SER A 296 -14.49 -14.70 13.67
CA SER A 296 -14.71 -14.44 15.10
C SER A 296 -13.38 -14.62 15.82
N ALA A 297 -12.87 -13.58 16.46
CA ALA A 297 -11.62 -13.67 17.21
C ALA A 297 -11.82 -14.51 18.47
N SER A 298 -11.06 -15.61 18.59
CA SER A 298 -11.00 -16.44 19.80
C SER A 298 -9.77 -16.12 20.65
N TRP A 299 -8.72 -15.62 20.02
CA TRP A 299 -7.48 -15.25 20.68
C TRP A 299 -6.99 -13.86 20.23
N ILE A 300 -6.57 -13.06 21.20
CA ILE A 300 -5.92 -11.77 20.99
C ILE A 300 -4.55 -11.83 21.67
N ILE A 301 -3.48 -11.74 20.90
CA ILE A 301 -2.12 -11.85 21.39
C ILE A 301 -1.41 -10.51 21.23
N PHE A 302 -1.02 -9.92 22.34
CA PHE A 302 -0.20 -8.71 22.38
C PHE A 302 1.27 -9.08 22.46
N LEU A 303 2.00 -8.80 21.38
CA LEU A 303 3.40 -9.18 21.25
C LEU A 303 4.33 -8.21 21.99
N ASN A 304 5.21 -8.76 22.79
CA ASN A 304 6.28 -8.05 23.49
C ASN A 304 7.61 -8.76 23.23
N ARG A 305 8.34 -8.32 22.21
CA ARG A 305 9.65 -8.89 21.89
C ARG A 305 10.71 -8.27 22.78
N VAL A 306 11.49 -9.12 23.47
CA VAL A 306 12.59 -8.75 24.35
C VAL A 306 13.92 -9.26 23.81
N ALA A 307 15.03 -8.74 24.32
CA ALA A 307 16.37 -9.11 23.86
C ALA A 307 16.78 -10.55 24.25
N SER A 308 16.30 -11.04 25.41
CA SER A 308 16.62 -12.39 25.94
C SER A 308 15.49 -12.86 26.88
N GLY A 309 15.39 -14.16 27.08
CA GLY A 309 14.38 -14.82 27.91
C GLY A 309 13.61 -15.88 27.14
N THR A 310 12.97 -16.79 27.86
CA THR A 310 12.07 -17.82 27.31
C THR A 310 10.73 -17.20 26.95
N ALA A 311 10.03 -17.79 25.99
CA ALA A 311 8.71 -17.34 25.62
C ALA A 311 7.69 -17.65 26.72
N GLU A 312 6.84 -16.66 27.03
CA GLU A 312 5.81 -16.76 28.08
C GLU A 312 4.51 -16.12 27.62
N LEU A 313 3.38 -16.77 27.90
CA LEU A 313 2.02 -16.27 27.73
C LEU A 313 1.42 -15.91 29.08
N VAL A 314 1.09 -14.63 29.24
CA VAL A 314 0.40 -14.12 30.44
C VAL A 314 -1.00 -13.68 30.05
N SER A 315 -2.02 -14.24 30.73
CA SER A 315 -3.42 -13.86 30.49
C SER A 315 -3.66 -12.40 30.85
N LEU A 316 -4.41 -11.69 30.03
CA LEU A 316 -4.82 -10.31 30.26
C LEU A 316 -6.32 -10.28 30.56
N ASP A 317 -6.72 -9.37 31.46
CA ASP A 317 -8.13 -9.08 31.69
C ASP A 317 -8.73 -8.24 30.52
N GLN A 318 -10.05 -8.09 30.54
CA GLN A 318 -10.77 -7.39 29.49
C GLN A 318 -10.43 -5.89 29.43
N LEU A 319 -10.15 -5.25 30.57
CA LEU A 319 -9.85 -3.83 30.64
C LEU A 319 -8.48 -3.53 30.03
N ASP A 320 -7.47 -4.33 30.38
CA ASP A 320 -6.12 -4.16 29.83
C ASP A 320 -6.08 -4.50 28.34
N SER A 321 -6.82 -5.52 27.91
CA SER A 321 -6.98 -5.85 26.49
C SER A 321 -7.64 -4.71 25.72
N MET A 322 -8.71 -4.13 26.26
CA MET A 322 -9.42 -3.01 25.64
C MET A 322 -8.54 -1.77 25.48
N LYS A 323 -7.77 -1.39 26.52
CA LYS A 323 -6.83 -0.26 26.43
C LYS A 323 -5.82 -0.45 25.30
N ARG A 324 -5.19 -1.64 25.23
CA ARG A 324 -4.21 -1.96 24.21
C ARG A 324 -4.79 -2.01 22.79
N LEU A 325 -6.04 -2.47 22.64
CA LEU A 325 -6.70 -2.45 21.34
C LEU A 325 -7.03 -1.02 20.89
N ILE A 326 -7.45 -0.16 21.82
CA ILE A 326 -7.71 1.27 21.53
C ILE A 326 -6.41 1.96 21.07
N ASP A 327 -5.27 1.68 21.71
CA ASP A 327 -3.96 2.22 21.32
C ASP A 327 -3.54 1.75 19.92
N GLY A 328 -3.98 0.59 19.47
CA GLY A 328 -3.73 0.03 18.15
C GLY A 328 -4.82 0.30 17.10
N ALA A 329 -5.90 0.97 17.51
CA ALA A 329 -7.01 1.30 16.62
C ALA A 329 -6.72 2.58 15.83
N PHE A 330 -7.13 2.59 14.58
CA PHE A 330 -7.10 3.78 13.74
C PHE A 330 -8.37 3.85 12.88
N ALA A 331 -8.84 5.05 12.65
CA ALA A 331 -10.05 5.33 11.89
C ALA A 331 -9.76 6.34 10.80
N ALA A 332 -10.60 6.38 9.79
CA ALA A 332 -10.44 7.30 8.65
C ALA A 332 -10.46 8.78 9.06
N ASP A 333 -11.16 9.12 10.15
CA ASP A 333 -11.25 10.46 10.74
C ASP A 333 -10.29 10.67 11.94
N GLY A 334 -9.45 9.67 12.25
CA GLY A 334 -8.49 9.70 13.35
C GLY A 334 -9.11 9.50 14.74
N ARG A 335 -10.39 9.09 14.83
CA ARG A 335 -11.10 8.93 16.10
C ARG A 335 -11.89 7.63 16.16
N LEU A 336 -11.76 6.88 17.24
CA LEU A 336 -12.60 5.73 17.50
C LEU A 336 -14.02 6.21 17.92
N SER A 337 -15.02 5.82 17.14
CA SER A 337 -16.42 6.15 17.42
C SER A 337 -16.97 5.35 18.59
N GLN A 338 -18.15 5.73 19.12
CA GLN A 338 -18.86 4.90 20.10
C GLN A 338 -19.19 3.51 19.54
N ALA A 339 -19.61 3.42 18.28
CA ALA A 339 -19.87 2.14 17.62
C ALA A 339 -18.62 1.27 17.60
N GLY A 340 -17.47 1.85 17.22
CA GLY A 340 -16.16 1.18 17.24
C GLY A 340 -15.77 0.70 18.65
N PHE A 341 -16.01 1.52 19.68
CA PHE A 341 -15.80 1.10 21.07
C PHE A 341 -16.64 -0.13 21.45
N PHE A 342 -17.92 -0.14 21.07
CA PHE A 342 -18.79 -1.29 21.35
C PHE A 342 -18.39 -2.53 20.53
N ALA A 343 -17.90 -2.37 19.31
CA ALA A 343 -17.38 -3.46 18.51
C ALA A 343 -16.13 -4.08 19.17
N LEU A 344 -15.17 -3.25 19.61
CA LEU A 344 -14.01 -3.73 20.39
C LEU A 344 -14.43 -4.44 21.69
N LYS A 345 -15.43 -3.91 22.40
CA LYS A 345 -15.97 -4.56 23.60
C LYS A 345 -16.49 -5.97 23.30
N ARG A 346 -17.17 -6.17 22.15
CA ARG A 346 -17.66 -7.50 21.75
C ARG A 346 -16.51 -8.46 21.48
N ILE A 347 -15.45 -8.00 20.77
CA ILE A 347 -14.26 -8.81 20.51
C ILE A 347 -13.62 -9.25 21.83
N VAL A 348 -13.36 -8.30 22.73
CA VAL A 348 -12.71 -8.59 24.02
C VAL A 348 -13.54 -9.52 24.90
N ALA A 349 -14.87 -9.40 24.84
CA ALA A 349 -15.77 -10.28 25.60
C ALA A 349 -15.82 -11.70 25.04
N GLY A 350 -15.59 -11.88 23.73
CA GLY A 350 -15.63 -13.17 23.04
C GLY A 350 -14.28 -13.89 22.92
N ALA A 351 -13.18 -13.19 23.17
CA ALA A 351 -11.83 -13.71 22.95
C ALA A 351 -11.05 -13.85 24.27
N ARG A 352 -10.13 -14.82 24.29
CA ARG A 352 -9.10 -14.90 25.33
C ARG A 352 -7.91 -14.03 24.94
N SER A 353 -7.47 -13.17 25.82
CA SER A 353 -6.38 -12.21 25.57
C SER A 353 -5.13 -12.58 26.35
N PHE A 354 -3.97 -12.47 25.69
CA PHE A 354 -2.69 -12.76 26.29
C PHE A 354 -1.61 -11.75 25.88
N GLN A 355 -0.67 -11.48 26.77
CA GLN A 355 0.62 -10.92 26.41
C GLN A 355 1.57 -12.06 26.13
N LEU A 356 2.19 -12.07 24.95
CA LEU A 356 3.29 -12.98 24.60
C LEU A 356 4.61 -12.22 24.68
N THR A 357 5.39 -12.53 25.72
CA THR A 357 6.76 -12.02 25.84
C THR A 357 7.72 -13.09 25.31
N TYR A 358 8.62 -12.71 24.40
CA TYR A 358 9.51 -13.67 23.75
C TYR A 358 10.79 -13.01 23.21
N SER A 359 11.86 -13.79 23.11
CA SER A 359 13.11 -13.41 22.42
C SER A 359 13.29 -14.21 21.13
N GLN A 360 12.91 -15.48 21.13
CA GLN A 360 13.03 -16.39 19.99
C GLN A 360 11.65 -16.67 19.38
N SER A 361 11.51 -16.39 18.09
CA SER A 361 10.21 -16.54 17.40
C SER A 361 9.75 -18.00 17.27
N GLY A 362 10.67 -18.96 17.26
CA GLY A 362 10.33 -20.39 17.26
C GLY A 362 9.63 -20.86 18.53
N GLU A 363 10.06 -20.37 19.71
CA GLU A 363 9.38 -20.65 20.98
C GLU A 363 8.00 -20.00 21.03
N ALA A 364 7.92 -18.74 20.58
CA ALA A 364 6.65 -18.03 20.47
C ALA A 364 5.65 -18.76 19.57
N ARG A 365 6.11 -19.25 18.39
CA ARG A 365 5.30 -20.07 17.48
C ARG A 365 4.77 -21.33 18.19
N ALA A 366 5.63 -22.08 18.88
CA ALA A 366 5.24 -23.31 19.58
C ALA A 366 4.11 -23.05 20.59
N LEU A 367 4.27 -22.03 21.44
CA LEU A 367 3.23 -21.63 22.42
C LEU A 367 1.91 -21.24 21.76
N LEU A 368 1.95 -20.52 20.62
CA LEU A 368 0.73 -20.12 19.92
C LEU A 368 0.03 -21.29 19.23
N VAL A 369 0.81 -22.23 18.68
CA VAL A 369 0.26 -23.46 18.07
C VAL A 369 -0.42 -24.30 19.16
N ASP A 370 0.22 -24.50 20.31
CA ASP A 370 -0.35 -25.25 21.44
C ASP A 370 -1.61 -24.57 21.97
N LEU A 371 -1.56 -23.25 22.23
CA LEU A 371 -2.71 -22.46 22.67
C LEU A 371 -3.93 -22.59 21.75
N CYS A 372 -3.70 -22.54 20.43
CA CYS A 372 -4.79 -22.59 19.46
C CYS A 372 -5.30 -24.00 19.19
N ASN A 373 -4.53 -25.03 19.50
CA ASN A 373 -4.92 -26.43 19.38
C ASN A 373 -5.61 -26.97 20.64
N ASP A 374 -5.34 -26.39 21.82
CA ASP A 374 -6.07 -26.67 23.04
C ASP A 374 -7.51 -26.13 22.90
N LYS A 375 -8.39 -26.98 22.37
CA LYS A 375 -9.83 -26.69 22.39
C LYS A 375 -10.29 -26.63 23.85
N ALA A 376 -10.65 -25.44 24.30
CA ALA A 376 -11.37 -25.26 25.53
C ALA A 376 -12.72 -25.98 25.49
#